data_614dcfff3b7d9710a0403affcaf27e78
#
_entry.id   614dcfff3b7d9710a0403affcaf27e78
#
_cell.length_a   1.000
_cell.length_b   1.000
_cell.length_c   1.000
_cell.angle_alpha   90.00
_cell.angle_beta   90.00
_cell.angle_gamma   90.00
#
_symmetry.space_group_name_H-M   'P 1'
#
loop_
_entity.id
_entity.type
_entity.pdbx_description
1 polymer ?
#
loop_
_entity_poly.entity_id
_entity_poly.type
_entity_poly.pdbx_seq_one_letter_code
_entity_poly.pdbx_strand_id
1 'polypeptide(L)'
;AGYMKILSKKFIKNFEGKIINIHPSLLPKYKGLNTHEKVIENKEKFTGCTVHYVNDKLDSGKIILQKKIKIFKNDNPKSIKRRVLNEEHQTYYKAILKIFNVI
;
A
#
# COMPACT_ATOMS: atom_id res chain seq x y z
N ALA A 1 6.23 -3.93 5.52
CA ALA A 1 5.83 -4.02 4.12
C ALA A 1 7.00 -4.15 3.15
N GLY A 2 8.14 -3.55 3.43
CA GLY A 2 9.26 -3.52 2.48
C GLY A 2 9.94 -4.87 2.24
N TYR A 3 9.96 -5.73 3.21
CA TYR A 3 10.67 -7.01 3.09
C TYR A 3 10.00 -8.02 2.18
N MET A 4 8.82 -7.73 1.69
CA MET A 4 8.12 -8.62 0.75
C MET A 4 8.93 -8.90 -0.52
N LYS A 5 9.85 -8.03 -0.87
CA LYS A 5 10.70 -8.22 -2.05
C LYS A 5 11.63 -9.41 -1.96
N ILE A 6 11.97 -9.86 -0.75
CA ILE A 6 12.90 -10.97 -0.57
C ILE A 6 12.24 -12.33 -0.68
N LEU A 7 10.91 -12.37 -0.77
CA LEU A 7 10.19 -13.63 -0.97
C LEU A 7 10.36 -14.09 -2.42
N SER A 8 10.70 -15.37 -2.61
CA SER A 8 10.84 -15.92 -3.96
C SER A 8 9.47 -16.03 -4.61
N LYS A 9 9.47 -15.98 -5.96
CA LYS A 9 8.25 -16.17 -6.74
C LYS A 9 7.58 -17.52 -6.44
N LYS A 10 8.38 -18.56 -6.26
CA LYS A 10 7.86 -19.88 -5.94
C LYS A 10 7.13 -19.88 -4.61
N PHE A 11 7.69 -19.25 -3.60
CA PHE A 11 7.07 -19.14 -2.28
C PHE A 11 5.74 -18.41 -2.37
N ILE A 12 5.73 -17.24 -3.00
CA ILE A 12 4.54 -16.41 -3.14
C ILE A 12 3.44 -17.17 -3.89
N LYS A 13 3.80 -17.86 -4.96
CA LYS A 13 2.83 -18.60 -5.78
C LYS A 13 2.11 -19.69 -4.98
N ASN A 14 2.81 -20.36 -4.08
CA ASN A 14 2.21 -21.37 -3.23
C ASN A 14 1.21 -20.79 -2.22
N PHE A 15 1.34 -19.51 -1.90
CA PHE A 15 0.49 -18.82 -0.93
C PHE A 15 -0.36 -17.72 -1.55
N GLU A 16 -0.50 -17.72 -2.88
CA GLU A 16 -1.29 -16.72 -3.58
C GLU A 16 -2.72 -16.67 -3.04
N GLY A 17 -3.19 -15.46 -2.75
CA GLY A 17 -4.51 -15.25 -2.13
C GLY A 17 -4.53 -15.45 -0.62
N LYS A 18 -3.38 -15.83 -0.02
CA LYS A 18 -3.26 -16.05 1.43
C LYS A 18 -2.33 -15.08 2.12
N ILE A 19 -1.53 -14.35 1.36
CA ILE A 19 -0.59 -13.35 1.88
C ILE A 19 -1.11 -11.98 1.51
N ILE A 20 -1.15 -11.07 2.46
CA ILE A 20 -1.55 -9.69 2.22
C ILE A 20 -0.42 -8.76 2.58
N ASN A 21 -0.38 -7.61 1.93
CA ASN A 21 0.61 -6.57 2.18
C ASN A 21 -0.06 -5.20 2.09
N ILE A 22 0.57 -4.21 2.70
CA ILE A 22 0.14 -2.83 2.56
C ILE A 22 1.22 -2.03 1.86
N HIS A 23 0.83 -1.22 0.87
CA HIS A 23 1.73 -0.40 0.07
C HIS A 23 1.35 1.08 0.23
N PRO A 24 2.33 1.97 0.45
CA PRO A 24 2.05 3.38 0.74
C PRO A 24 1.78 4.21 -0.52
N SER A 25 0.86 3.79 -1.35
CA SER A 25 0.37 4.56 -2.49
C SER A 25 -1.03 4.07 -2.87
N LEU A 26 -1.67 4.81 -3.77
CA LEU A 26 -2.95 4.40 -4.35
C LEU A 26 -2.67 3.54 -5.58
N LEU A 27 -2.43 2.26 -5.37
CA LEU A 27 -2.14 1.34 -6.48
C LEU A 27 -3.26 1.37 -7.52
N PRO A 28 -2.96 1.22 -8.78
CA PRO A 28 -1.69 0.81 -9.38
C PRO A 28 -0.64 1.93 -9.56
N LYS A 29 -0.91 3.13 -9.06
CA LYS A 29 0.07 4.22 -9.12
C LYS A 29 1.20 3.97 -8.12
N TYR A 30 2.41 4.32 -8.54
CA TYR A 30 3.59 4.35 -7.68
C TYR A 30 3.89 3.02 -7.01
N LYS A 31 3.99 1.98 -7.83
CA LYS A 31 4.52 0.69 -7.38
C LYS A 31 6.00 0.85 -7.02
N GLY A 32 6.49 0.00 -6.12
CA GLY A 32 7.89 -0.01 -5.75
C GLY A 32 8.24 0.98 -4.66
N LEU A 33 9.43 1.57 -4.75
CA LEU A 33 10.02 2.38 -3.69
C LEU A 33 9.81 3.88 -3.91
N ASN A 34 10.09 4.66 -2.85
CA ASN A 34 10.14 6.12 -2.90
C ASN A 34 8.81 6.75 -3.33
N THR A 35 7.71 6.18 -2.86
CA THR A 35 6.38 6.64 -3.25
C THR A 35 6.11 8.08 -2.82
N HIS A 36 6.56 8.43 -1.61
CA HIS A 36 6.31 9.77 -1.05
C HIS A 36 7.06 10.86 -1.81
N GLU A 37 8.32 10.59 -2.19
CA GLU A 37 9.09 11.51 -3.01
C GLU A 37 8.45 11.68 -4.38
N LYS A 38 8.00 10.57 -4.97
CA LYS A 38 7.40 10.58 -6.32
C LYS A 38 6.09 11.34 -6.37
N VAL A 39 5.22 11.18 -5.37
CA VAL A 39 3.95 11.91 -5.37
C VAL A 39 4.17 13.42 -5.23
N ILE A 40 5.18 13.84 -4.47
CA ILE A 40 5.55 15.25 -4.35
C ILE A 40 6.10 15.77 -5.67
N GLU A 41 7.05 15.04 -6.28
CA GLU A 41 7.65 15.42 -7.56
C GLU A 41 6.61 15.57 -8.66
N ASN A 42 5.62 14.71 -8.68
CA ASN A 42 4.57 14.72 -9.69
C ASN A 42 3.39 15.62 -9.33
N LYS A 43 3.50 16.37 -8.25
CA LYS A 43 2.48 17.34 -7.80
C LYS A 43 1.10 16.71 -7.68
N GLU A 44 1.05 15.50 -7.16
CA GLU A 44 -0.22 14.82 -6.92
C GLU A 44 -1.01 15.53 -5.83
N LYS A 45 -2.32 15.53 -5.96
CA LYS A 45 -3.21 16.11 -4.95
C LYS A 45 -3.57 15.13 -3.85
N PHE A 46 -3.43 13.84 -4.13
CA PHE A 46 -3.77 12.77 -3.21
C PHE A 46 -2.71 11.69 -3.26
N THR A 47 -2.53 11.05 -2.12
CA THR A 47 -1.77 9.82 -1.99
C THR A 47 -2.62 8.85 -1.16
N GLY A 48 -2.01 7.84 -0.59
CA GLY A 48 -2.74 6.94 0.28
C GLY A 48 -2.00 5.66 0.51
N CYS A 49 -2.75 4.65 0.90
CA CYS A 49 -2.20 3.31 1.07
C CYS A 49 -3.19 2.28 0.52
N THR A 50 -2.65 1.13 0.15
CA THR A 50 -3.42 0.03 -0.44
C THR A 50 -3.07 -1.27 0.25
N VAL A 51 -4.08 -1.98 0.74
CA VAL A 51 -3.92 -3.37 1.20
C VAL A 51 -4.30 -4.28 0.04
N HIS A 52 -3.43 -5.21 -0.31
CA HIS A 52 -3.64 -6.08 -1.45
C HIS A 52 -3.11 -7.49 -1.18
N TYR A 53 -3.63 -8.44 -1.95
CA TYR A 53 -3.05 -9.78 -1.94
C TYR A 53 -1.71 -9.76 -2.65
N VAL A 54 -0.78 -10.59 -2.18
CA VAL A 54 0.54 -10.70 -2.78
C VAL A 54 0.49 -11.77 -3.87
N ASN A 55 1.02 -11.44 -5.05
CA ASN A 55 1.25 -12.38 -6.13
C ASN A 55 2.73 -12.33 -6.53
N ASP A 56 3.09 -12.97 -7.64
CA ASP A 56 4.49 -13.02 -8.08
C ASP A 56 4.98 -11.74 -8.76
N LYS A 57 4.12 -10.74 -8.88
CA LYS A 57 4.47 -9.44 -9.46
C LYS A 57 4.50 -8.37 -8.38
N LEU A 58 5.41 -7.42 -8.53
CA LEU A 58 5.57 -6.34 -7.56
C LEU A 58 4.28 -5.49 -7.47
N ASP A 59 3.73 -5.38 -6.26
CA ASP A 59 2.60 -4.50 -5.94
C ASP A 59 1.44 -4.60 -6.92
N SER A 60 1.14 -5.82 -7.38
CA SER A 60 0.16 -6.05 -8.45
C SER A 60 -0.96 -7.01 -8.09
N GLY A 61 -1.01 -7.49 -6.86
CA GLY A 61 -2.07 -8.40 -6.44
C GLY A 61 -3.42 -7.69 -6.30
N LYS A 62 -4.48 -8.47 -6.21
CA LYS A 62 -5.83 -7.94 -6.08
C LYS A 62 -5.95 -7.01 -4.88
N ILE A 63 -6.53 -5.84 -5.11
CA ILE A 63 -6.74 -4.82 -4.07
C ILE A 63 -7.87 -5.25 -3.15
N ILE A 64 -7.62 -5.17 -1.83
CA ILE A 64 -8.63 -5.47 -0.81
C ILE A 64 -9.28 -4.17 -0.34
N LEU A 65 -8.46 -3.17 -0.02
CA LEU A 65 -8.94 -1.91 0.53
C LEU A 65 -7.90 -0.82 0.27
N GLN A 66 -8.37 0.40 0.04
CA GLN A 66 -7.50 1.57 -0.13
C GLN A 66 -7.99 2.71 0.75
N LYS A 67 -7.04 3.54 1.19
CA LYS A 67 -7.35 4.78 1.90
C LYS A 67 -6.73 5.94 1.16
N LYS A 68 -7.56 6.91 0.75
CA LYS A 68 -7.13 8.12 0.07
C LYS A 68 -6.78 9.18 1.10
N ILE A 69 -5.64 9.85 0.90
CA ILE A 69 -5.12 10.86 1.83
C ILE A 69 -4.75 12.10 1.02
N LYS A 70 -5.24 13.26 1.47
CA LYS A 70 -4.96 14.52 0.78
C LYS A 70 -3.53 14.98 1.02
N ILE A 71 -2.90 15.50 -0.03
CA ILE A 71 -1.59 16.14 0.05
C ILE A 71 -1.80 17.64 0.12
N PHE A 72 -1.19 18.29 1.11
CA PHE A 72 -1.29 19.73 1.29
C PHE A 72 -0.10 20.45 0.66
N LYS A 73 -0.28 21.73 0.36
CA LYS A 73 0.70 22.53 -0.35
C LYS A 73 2.08 22.54 0.31
N ASN A 74 2.13 22.51 1.63
CA ASN A 74 3.39 22.56 2.37
C ASN A 74 3.92 21.20 2.79
N ASP A 75 3.34 20.12 2.27
CA ASP A 75 3.81 18.78 2.58
C ASP A 75 5.17 18.49 1.96
N ASN A 76 5.92 17.66 2.64
CA ASN A 76 7.16 17.08 2.14
C ASN A 76 7.09 15.56 2.31
N PRO A 77 8.06 14.79 1.79
CA PRO A 77 8.01 13.34 1.92
C PRO A 77 7.87 12.84 3.37
N LYS A 78 8.52 13.52 4.31
CA LYS A 78 8.45 13.15 5.73
C LYS A 78 7.05 13.30 6.32
N SER A 79 6.39 14.44 6.07
CA SER A 79 5.07 14.69 6.61
C SER A 79 4.03 13.77 6.00
N ILE A 80 4.15 13.49 4.70
CA ILE A 80 3.27 12.55 4.02
C ILE A 80 3.47 11.14 4.58
N LYS A 81 4.72 10.72 4.72
CA LYS A 81 5.04 9.39 5.28
C LYS A 81 4.39 9.19 6.64
N ARG A 82 4.45 10.20 7.50
CA ARG A 82 3.87 10.13 8.84
C ARG A 82 2.35 9.96 8.78
N ARG A 83 1.68 10.75 7.95
CA ARG A 83 0.22 10.66 7.83
C ARG A 83 -0.23 9.36 7.20
N VAL A 84 0.47 8.91 6.16
CA VAL A 84 0.16 7.63 5.52
C VAL A 84 0.36 6.48 6.51
N LEU A 85 1.46 6.50 7.28
CA LEU A 85 1.73 5.45 8.26
C LEU A 85 0.63 5.36 9.31
N ASN A 86 0.13 6.50 9.77
CA ASN A 86 -0.98 6.51 10.74
C ASN A 86 -2.25 5.87 10.16
N GLU A 87 -2.51 6.08 8.88
CA GLU A 87 -3.67 5.49 8.23
C GLU A 87 -3.46 4.02 7.85
N GLU A 88 -2.21 3.60 7.63
CA GLU A 88 -1.89 2.22 7.28
C GLU A 88 -2.38 1.23 8.33
N HIS A 89 -2.18 1.54 9.60
CA HIS A 89 -2.59 0.64 10.68
C HIS A 89 -4.10 0.39 10.67
N GLN A 90 -4.87 1.45 10.55
CA GLN A 90 -6.33 1.35 10.50
C GLN A 90 -6.82 0.65 9.24
N THR A 91 -6.21 0.98 8.12
CA THR A 91 -6.58 0.39 6.83
C THR A 91 -6.28 -1.10 6.80
N TYR A 92 -5.14 -1.50 7.35
CA TYR A 92 -4.76 -2.90 7.43
C TYR A 92 -5.76 -3.68 8.30
N TYR A 93 -6.10 -3.14 9.45
CA TYR A 93 -7.07 -3.75 10.35
C TYR A 93 -8.44 -3.91 9.67
N LYS A 94 -8.92 -2.86 9.01
CA LYS A 94 -10.19 -2.91 8.29
C LYS A 94 -10.18 -3.92 7.15
N ALA A 95 -9.04 -4.04 6.46
CA ALA A 95 -8.88 -5.04 5.40
C ALA A 95 -9.00 -6.46 5.94
N ILE A 96 -8.39 -6.73 7.09
CA ILE A 96 -8.51 -8.04 7.73
C ILE A 96 -9.97 -8.34 8.09
N LEU A 97 -10.67 -7.39 8.67
CA LEU A 97 -12.09 -7.55 9.00
C LEU A 97 -12.92 -7.84 7.74
N LYS A 98 -12.61 -7.15 6.65
CA LYS A 98 -13.29 -7.36 5.38
C LYS A 98 -13.08 -8.78 4.85
N ILE A 99 -11.83 -9.28 4.92
CA ILE A 99 -11.51 -10.62 4.47
C ILE A 99 -12.32 -11.67 5.24
N PHE A 100 -12.51 -11.46 6.53
CA PHE A 100 -13.26 -12.39 7.38
C PHE A 100 -14.77 -12.10 7.45
N ASN A 101 -15.24 -11.18 6.63
CA ASN A 101 -16.68 -10.85 6.55
C ASN A 101 -17.29 -10.37 7.87
N VAL A 102 -16.55 -9.58 8.64
CA VAL A 102 -17.07 -9.03 9.90
C VAL A 102 -17.40 -7.55 9.82
N ILE A 103 -17.34 -6.98 8.60
CA ILE A 103 -17.78 -5.61 8.34
C ILE A 103 -18.62 -5.56 7.07
#